data_880220c958a2bc4bf2e954990686c7cf
#
_entry.id   880220c958a2bc4bf2e954990686c7cf
#
_cell.length_a   1.000
_cell.length_b   1.000
_cell.length_c   1.000
_cell.angle_alpha   90.00
_cell.angle_beta   90.00
_cell.angle_gamma   90.00
#
_symmetry.space_group_name_H-M   'P 1'
#
loop_
_entity.id
_entity.type
_entity.pdbx_description
1 polymer ?
#
loop_
_entity_poly.entity_id
_entity_poly.type
_entity_poly.pdbx_seq_one_letter_code
_entity_poly.pdbx_strand_id
1 'polypeptide(L)'
;MKTRVLIAEPSEVIVAGLVAILSDVTRFKVLEPVTDLTSLEERIVASRPDVIIANPTMVESAAAVRGNRPIGVIALVYQYVERLKLKRFDAVIDIRESKAAIVETIIETTQAQPEQSNPSANNYELSKRETAVLVLVAKGLTNKEIADQLNVSPHTVMSHRKNIVNKTGIKSVAGLTVYAMLNNLIDESTLI
;
A
#
# COMPACT_ATOMS: atom_id res chain seq x y z
N MET A 1 -21.17 13.35 -8.14
CA MET A 1 -21.59 12.52 -6.98
C MET A 1 -20.39 12.46 -6.03
N LYS A 2 -20.58 12.44 -4.70
CA LYS A 2 -19.46 12.33 -3.75
C LYS A 2 -19.15 10.86 -3.49
N THR A 3 -17.86 10.51 -3.45
CA THR A 3 -17.39 9.18 -3.05
C THR A 3 -17.70 8.94 -1.57
N ARG A 4 -18.42 7.88 -1.26
CA ARG A 4 -18.81 7.50 0.11
C ARG A 4 -17.73 6.65 0.73
N VAL A 5 -17.06 7.17 1.75
CA VAL A 5 -15.95 6.54 2.45
C VAL A 5 -16.40 6.03 3.80
N LEU A 6 -16.30 4.73 4.02
CA LEU A 6 -16.52 4.09 5.32
C LEU A 6 -15.18 3.80 5.98
N ILE A 7 -15.05 4.10 7.27
CA ILE A 7 -13.86 3.77 8.07
C ILE A 7 -14.23 2.62 9.02
N ALA A 8 -13.47 1.52 8.94
CA ALA A 8 -13.60 0.35 9.82
C ALA A 8 -12.31 0.22 10.65
N GLU A 9 -12.29 0.83 11.83
CA GLU A 9 -11.09 0.99 12.67
C GLU A 9 -11.49 1.01 14.15
N PRO A 10 -10.90 0.14 14.99
CA PRO A 10 -11.26 0.09 16.41
C PRO A 10 -10.74 1.29 17.25
N SER A 11 -9.70 1.98 16.77
CA SER A 11 -9.13 3.14 17.48
C SER A 11 -9.89 4.42 17.18
N GLU A 12 -10.58 4.96 18.16
CA GLU A 12 -11.31 6.24 18.04
C GLU A 12 -10.40 7.42 17.65
N VAL A 13 -9.14 7.41 18.13
CA VAL A 13 -8.15 8.47 17.80
C VAL A 13 -7.80 8.44 16.31
N ILE A 14 -7.59 7.25 15.75
CA ILE A 14 -7.29 7.07 14.33
C ILE A 14 -8.52 7.43 13.48
N VAL A 15 -9.69 6.99 13.91
CA VAL A 15 -10.97 7.36 13.28
C VAL A 15 -11.13 8.88 13.23
N ALA A 16 -10.96 9.57 14.37
CA ALA A 16 -11.10 11.02 14.44
C ALA A 16 -10.10 11.74 13.51
N GLY A 17 -8.84 11.25 13.45
CA GLY A 17 -7.82 11.79 12.55
C GLY A 17 -8.19 11.62 11.07
N LEU A 18 -8.62 10.42 10.66
CA LEU A 18 -9.05 10.16 9.28
C LEU A 18 -10.30 10.98 8.90
N VAL A 19 -11.29 11.04 9.79
CA VAL A 19 -12.49 11.86 9.58
C VAL A 19 -12.12 13.33 9.36
N ALA A 20 -11.23 13.89 10.19
CA ALA A 20 -10.77 15.27 10.04
C ALA A 20 -10.06 15.49 8.69
N ILE A 21 -9.15 14.58 8.29
CA ILE A 21 -8.42 14.66 7.03
C ILE A 21 -9.36 14.57 5.82
N LEU A 22 -10.32 13.65 5.85
CA LEU A 22 -11.17 13.34 4.70
C LEU A 22 -12.37 14.31 4.57
N SER A 23 -12.88 14.85 5.68
CA SER A 23 -14.02 15.79 5.66
C SER A 23 -13.69 17.12 4.97
N ASP A 24 -12.41 17.51 4.95
CA ASP A 24 -11.96 18.70 4.21
C ASP A 24 -11.96 18.49 2.68
N VAL A 25 -12.13 17.27 2.21
CA VAL A 25 -12.10 16.95 0.79
C VAL A 25 -13.52 16.94 0.23
N THR A 26 -13.87 17.96 -0.55
CA THR A 26 -15.23 18.17 -1.06
C THR A 26 -15.79 17.01 -1.88
N ARG A 27 -14.91 16.17 -2.46
CA ARG A 27 -15.26 14.98 -3.25
C ARG A 27 -15.72 13.81 -2.40
N PHE A 28 -15.42 13.79 -1.10
CA PHE A 28 -15.75 12.70 -0.20
C PHE A 28 -17.00 13.00 0.64
N LYS A 29 -17.71 11.93 0.97
CA LYS A 29 -18.71 11.87 2.02
C LYS A 29 -18.25 10.80 2.99
N VAL A 30 -17.67 11.20 4.12
CA VAL A 30 -17.33 10.29 5.19
C VAL A 30 -18.61 9.79 5.83
N LEU A 31 -18.75 8.47 5.89
CA LEU A 31 -19.88 7.79 6.52
C LEU A 31 -19.59 7.61 8.02
N GLU A 32 -20.61 7.25 8.78
CA GLU A 32 -20.45 6.94 10.20
C GLU A 32 -19.50 5.75 10.36
N PRO A 33 -18.38 5.92 11.09
CA PRO A 33 -17.36 4.88 11.22
C PRO A 33 -17.87 3.64 11.97
N VAL A 34 -17.17 2.52 11.76
CA VAL A 34 -17.41 1.26 12.47
C VAL A 34 -16.18 0.91 13.28
N THR A 35 -16.35 0.72 14.58
CA THR A 35 -15.28 0.39 15.54
C THR A 35 -15.26 -1.08 15.94
N ASP A 36 -16.30 -1.85 15.58
CA ASP A 36 -16.42 -3.28 15.83
C ASP A 36 -16.83 -4.06 14.58
N LEU A 37 -16.43 -5.35 14.52
CA LEU A 37 -16.71 -6.22 13.38
C LEU A 37 -18.18 -6.60 13.24
N THR A 38 -18.92 -6.64 14.34
CA THR A 38 -20.29 -7.18 14.35
C THR A 38 -21.26 -6.28 13.61
N SER A 39 -20.98 -4.98 13.62
CA SER A 39 -21.80 -3.95 12.93
C SER A 39 -21.35 -3.64 11.51
N LEU A 40 -20.20 -4.18 11.06
CA LEU A 40 -19.60 -3.80 9.76
C LEU A 40 -20.48 -4.20 8.57
N GLU A 41 -21.00 -5.41 8.53
CA GLU A 41 -21.80 -5.89 7.40
C GLU A 41 -23.13 -5.13 7.31
N GLU A 42 -23.82 -4.93 8.44
CA GLU A 42 -25.04 -4.16 8.51
C GLU A 42 -24.81 -2.72 8.02
N ARG A 43 -23.71 -2.12 8.44
CA ARG A 43 -23.32 -0.76 8.04
C ARG A 43 -23.04 -0.68 6.53
N ILE A 44 -22.36 -1.66 5.95
CA ILE A 44 -22.10 -1.72 4.51
C ILE A 44 -23.42 -1.78 3.73
N VAL A 45 -24.35 -2.61 4.16
CA VAL A 45 -25.66 -2.74 3.50
C VAL A 45 -26.47 -1.44 3.59
N ALA A 46 -26.51 -0.83 4.76
CA ALA A 46 -27.28 0.38 5.02
C ALA A 46 -26.70 1.62 4.32
N SER A 47 -25.39 1.80 4.39
CA SER A 47 -24.74 3.02 3.91
C SER A 47 -24.23 2.93 2.47
N ARG A 48 -24.07 1.72 1.92
CA ARG A 48 -23.57 1.46 0.55
C ARG A 48 -22.32 2.27 0.22
N PRO A 49 -21.19 2.05 0.91
CA PRO A 49 -19.95 2.76 0.66
C PRO A 49 -19.40 2.44 -0.74
N ASP A 50 -18.67 3.40 -1.32
CA ASP A 50 -17.93 3.19 -2.57
C ASP A 50 -16.52 2.67 -2.24
N VAL A 51 -15.99 3.03 -1.05
CA VAL A 51 -14.70 2.56 -0.56
C VAL A 51 -14.75 2.38 0.96
N ILE A 52 -14.00 1.38 1.45
CA ILE A 52 -13.82 1.09 2.86
C ILE A 52 -12.33 1.20 3.19
N ILE A 53 -11.97 2.02 4.19
CA ILE A 53 -10.64 2.03 4.79
C ILE A 53 -10.73 1.16 6.03
N ALA A 54 -10.05 0.01 6.02
CA ALA A 54 -10.21 -1.01 7.04
C ALA A 54 -8.90 -1.34 7.76
N ASN A 55 -8.97 -1.51 9.06
CA ASN A 55 -7.87 -2.11 9.81
C ASN A 55 -7.73 -3.60 9.44
N PRO A 56 -6.53 -4.07 9.02
CA PRO A 56 -6.31 -5.47 8.67
C PRO A 56 -6.50 -6.46 9.83
N THR A 57 -6.59 -6.01 11.08
CA THR A 57 -6.94 -6.88 12.20
C THR A 57 -8.44 -7.14 12.30
N MET A 58 -9.27 -6.20 11.83
CA MET A 58 -10.72 -6.34 11.77
C MET A 58 -11.17 -7.10 10.52
N VAL A 59 -10.45 -6.98 9.41
CA VAL A 59 -10.85 -7.52 8.10
C VAL A 59 -9.75 -8.42 7.56
N GLU A 60 -10.08 -9.65 7.20
CA GLU A 60 -9.10 -10.60 6.68
C GLU A 60 -8.69 -10.32 5.23
N SER A 61 -9.63 -9.83 4.43
CA SER A 61 -9.41 -9.54 3.01
C SER A 61 -10.48 -8.63 2.43
N ALA A 62 -10.19 -7.98 1.31
CA ALA A 62 -11.18 -7.21 0.56
C ALA A 62 -12.37 -8.08 0.11
N ALA A 63 -12.11 -9.32 -0.31
CA ALA A 63 -13.15 -10.25 -0.75
C ALA A 63 -14.14 -10.59 0.36
N ALA A 64 -13.66 -10.76 1.61
CA ALA A 64 -14.53 -11.07 2.77
C ALA A 64 -15.54 -9.94 3.06
N VAL A 65 -15.13 -8.69 2.84
CA VAL A 65 -15.96 -7.50 3.10
C VAL A 65 -16.86 -7.16 1.91
N ARG A 66 -16.29 -7.25 0.72
CA ARG A 66 -16.95 -6.84 -0.52
C ARG A 66 -18.07 -7.76 -0.95
N GLY A 67 -17.86 -9.10 -0.86
CA GLY A 67 -18.71 -10.05 -1.53
C GLY A 67 -18.78 -9.75 -3.04
N ASN A 68 -19.99 -9.65 -3.59
CA ASN A 68 -20.24 -9.32 -5.01
C ASN A 68 -20.50 -7.81 -5.24
N ARG A 69 -20.17 -6.93 -4.29
CA ARG A 69 -20.41 -5.49 -4.41
C ARG A 69 -19.19 -4.76 -5.00
N PRO A 70 -19.39 -3.73 -5.83
CA PRO A 70 -18.29 -2.94 -6.40
C PRO A 70 -17.74 -1.95 -5.35
N ILE A 71 -17.13 -2.47 -4.28
CA ILE A 71 -16.59 -1.68 -3.17
C ILE A 71 -15.07 -1.83 -3.17
N GLY A 72 -14.34 -0.72 -3.21
CA GLY A 72 -12.90 -0.71 -2.98
C GLY A 72 -12.58 -0.92 -1.50
N VAL A 73 -11.60 -1.76 -1.17
CA VAL A 73 -11.21 -2.01 0.23
C VAL A 73 -9.72 -1.76 0.41
N ILE A 74 -9.40 -0.74 1.20
CA ILE A 74 -8.04 -0.26 1.45
C ILE A 74 -7.62 -0.69 2.86
N ALA A 75 -6.44 -1.29 2.98
CA ALA A 75 -5.84 -1.60 4.29
C ALA A 75 -5.24 -0.34 4.93
N LEU A 76 -5.61 -0.02 6.15
CA LEU A 76 -4.97 1.02 6.96
C LEU A 76 -3.87 0.41 7.81
N VAL A 77 -2.62 0.87 7.63
CA VAL A 77 -1.45 0.31 8.31
C VAL A 77 -0.78 1.37 9.20
N TYR A 78 -0.63 1.04 10.48
CA TYR A 78 0.12 1.84 11.46
C TYR A 78 0.96 0.97 12.41
N GLN A 79 0.90 -0.34 12.21
CA GLN A 79 1.69 -1.35 12.91
C GLN A 79 2.15 -2.41 11.91
N TYR A 80 3.01 -3.34 12.36
CA TYR A 80 3.42 -4.44 11.51
C TYR A 80 2.23 -5.31 11.08
N VAL A 81 2.07 -5.46 9.78
CA VAL A 81 1.10 -6.37 9.16
C VAL A 81 1.84 -7.24 8.17
N GLU A 82 1.55 -8.51 8.19
CA GLU A 82 2.18 -9.49 7.30
C GLU A 82 1.88 -9.17 5.83
N ARG A 83 2.91 -9.18 4.99
CA ARG A 83 2.82 -8.79 3.57
C ARG A 83 1.76 -9.57 2.78
N LEU A 84 1.66 -10.87 3.04
CA LEU A 84 0.66 -11.73 2.41
C LEU A 84 -0.77 -11.31 2.74
N LYS A 85 -0.98 -10.77 3.94
CA LYS A 85 -2.28 -10.25 4.35
C LYS A 85 -2.62 -8.96 3.60
N LEU A 86 -1.66 -8.06 3.41
CA LEU A 86 -1.87 -6.81 2.68
C LEU A 86 -2.20 -7.02 1.20
N LYS A 87 -1.66 -8.07 0.57
CA LYS A 87 -2.00 -8.44 -0.82
C LYS A 87 -3.47 -8.81 -1.04
N ARG A 88 -4.22 -9.03 0.03
CA ARG A 88 -5.65 -9.34 -0.02
C ARG A 88 -6.56 -8.10 -0.07
N PHE A 89 -5.97 -6.92 -0.06
CA PHE A 89 -6.66 -5.63 -0.17
C PHE A 89 -6.40 -5.00 -1.54
N ASP A 90 -7.26 -4.08 -1.95
CA ASP A 90 -7.12 -3.40 -3.25
C ASP A 90 -6.01 -2.35 -3.23
N ALA A 91 -5.79 -1.71 -2.07
CA ALA A 91 -4.72 -0.76 -1.83
C ALA A 91 -4.33 -0.74 -0.35
N VAL A 92 -3.26 -0.02 -0.04
CA VAL A 92 -2.75 0.14 1.33
C VAL A 92 -2.51 1.62 1.59
N ILE A 93 -2.92 2.11 2.75
CA ILE A 93 -2.60 3.43 3.29
C ILE A 93 -1.77 3.24 4.56
N ASP A 94 -0.55 3.81 4.58
CA ASP A 94 0.22 3.94 5.82
C ASP A 94 -0.20 5.24 6.54
N ILE A 95 -0.45 5.18 7.84
CA ILE A 95 -0.88 6.35 8.63
C ILE A 95 0.14 7.52 8.58
N ARG A 96 1.38 7.26 8.17
CA ARG A 96 2.45 8.25 8.01
C ARG A 96 2.42 8.96 6.66
N GLU A 97 1.55 8.55 5.76
CA GLU A 97 1.40 9.19 4.45
C GLU A 97 0.82 10.60 4.57
N SER A 98 1.13 11.42 3.58
CA SER A 98 0.54 12.75 3.49
C SER A 98 -0.96 12.69 3.16
N LYS A 99 -1.71 13.72 3.56
CA LYS A 99 -3.13 13.88 3.16
C LYS A 99 -3.33 13.72 1.65
N ALA A 100 -2.42 14.26 0.83
CA ALA A 100 -2.51 14.17 -0.62
C ALA A 100 -2.40 12.71 -1.12
N ALA A 101 -1.44 11.93 -0.59
CA ALA A 101 -1.25 10.53 -0.93
C ALA A 101 -2.46 9.67 -0.51
N ILE A 102 -2.99 9.88 0.70
CA ILE A 102 -4.20 9.20 1.18
C ILE A 102 -5.40 9.47 0.25
N VAL A 103 -5.60 10.73 -0.13
CA VAL A 103 -6.68 11.13 -1.03
C VAL A 103 -6.53 10.50 -2.42
N GLU A 104 -5.31 10.49 -2.97
CA GLU A 104 -5.00 9.88 -4.26
C GLU A 104 -5.28 8.38 -4.25
N THR A 105 -4.81 7.65 -3.24
CA THR A 105 -5.07 6.21 -3.08
C THR A 105 -6.58 5.89 -3.05
N ILE A 106 -7.38 6.69 -2.34
CA ILE A 106 -8.84 6.52 -2.29
C ILE A 106 -9.47 6.73 -3.68
N ILE A 107 -9.04 7.77 -4.41
CA ILE A 107 -9.55 8.08 -5.75
C ILE A 107 -9.22 6.96 -6.72
N GLU A 108 -7.96 6.51 -6.76
CA GLU A 108 -7.51 5.42 -7.63
C GLU A 108 -8.28 4.13 -7.36
N THR A 109 -8.46 3.76 -6.09
CA THR A 109 -9.20 2.55 -5.69
C THR A 109 -10.67 2.60 -6.12
N THR A 110 -11.30 3.78 -6.12
CA THR A 110 -12.70 3.93 -6.54
C THR A 110 -12.89 4.00 -8.06
N GLN A 111 -11.84 4.31 -8.81
CA GLN A 111 -11.87 4.36 -10.28
C GLN A 111 -11.46 3.04 -10.94
N ALA A 112 -10.75 2.17 -10.23
CA ALA A 112 -10.40 0.84 -10.69
C ALA A 112 -11.67 -0.01 -10.85
N GLN A 113 -11.98 -0.44 -12.08
CA GLN A 113 -13.05 -1.40 -12.31
C GLN A 113 -12.68 -2.76 -11.70
N PRO A 114 -13.63 -3.50 -11.09
CA PRO A 114 -13.33 -4.75 -10.37
C PRO A 114 -12.78 -5.89 -11.24
N GLU A 115 -12.73 -5.75 -12.56
CA GLU A 115 -12.23 -6.79 -13.47
C GLU A 115 -10.77 -6.65 -13.90
N GLN A 116 -10.08 -5.56 -13.52
CA GLN A 116 -8.65 -5.34 -13.80
C GLN A 116 -7.96 -4.67 -12.62
N SER A 117 -8.09 -5.25 -11.44
CA SER A 117 -7.22 -4.88 -10.34
C SER A 117 -5.81 -5.44 -10.60
N ASN A 118 -5.07 -4.78 -11.48
CA ASN A 118 -3.65 -4.70 -11.29
C ASN A 118 -3.46 -3.96 -9.95
N PRO A 119 -2.92 -4.58 -8.92
CA PRO A 119 -2.60 -3.89 -7.67
C PRO A 119 -1.40 -2.98 -7.92
N SER A 120 -1.63 -1.89 -8.62
CA SER A 120 -0.60 -0.90 -8.94
C SER A 120 -0.59 0.23 -7.92
N ALA A 121 -0.72 -0.08 -6.66
CA ALA A 121 -0.39 0.85 -5.58
C ALA A 121 0.10 0.10 -4.36
N ASN A 122 0.96 -0.88 -4.56
CA ASN A 122 1.80 -1.37 -3.48
C ASN A 122 2.95 -0.39 -3.30
N ASN A 123 2.70 0.67 -2.55
CA ASN A 123 3.77 1.56 -2.07
C ASN A 123 4.85 0.78 -1.29
N TYR A 124 4.59 -0.50 -0.99
CA TYR A 124 5.49 -1.46 -0.35
C TYR A 124 6.10 -2.50 -1.32
N GLU A 125 5.60 -2.66 -2.55
CA GLU A 125 6.27 -3.47 -3.57
C GLU A 125 7.30 -2.61 -4.31
N LEU A 126 8.46 -3.22 -4.54
CA LEU A 126 9.47 -2.58 -5.37
C LEU A 126 8.95 -2.51 -6.80
N SER A 127 8.93 -1.31 -7.39
CA SER A 127 8.65 -1.16 -8.80
C SER A 127 9.66 -1.95 -9.65
N LYS A 128 9.36 -2.23 -10.91
CA LYS A 128 10.29 -2.91 -11.83
C LYS A 128 11.68 -2.25 -11.85
N ARG A 129 11.72 -0.91 -11.77
CA ARG A 129 12.97 -0.15 -11.72
C ARG A 129 13.71 -0.31 -10.38
N GLU A 130 13.00 -0.28 -9.26
CA GLU A 130 13.57 -0.50 -7.93
C GLU A 130 14.07 -1.95 -7.78
N THR A 131 13.32 -2.93 -8.31
CA THR A 131 13.76 -4.33 -8.36
C THR A 131 15.05 -4.47 -9.18
N ALA A 132 15.15 -3.84 -10.35
CA ALA A 132 16.37 -3.85 -11.15
C ALA A 132 17.55 -3.22 -10.39
N VAL A 133 17.33 -2.07 -9.72
CA VAL A 133 18.36 -1.45 -8.88
C VAL A 133 18.75 -2.36 -7.71
N LEU A 134 17.78 -2.98 -7.03
CA LEU A 134 18.04 -3.90 -5.91
C LEU A 134 18.91 -5.10 -6.31
N VAL A 135 18.60 -5.72 -7.46
CA VAL A 135 19.40 -6.84 -8.00
C VAL A 135 20.84 -6.42 -8.23
N LEU A 136 21.07 -5.25 -8.81
CA LEU A 136 22.42 -4.76 -9.06
C LEU A 136 23.17 -4.33 -7.78
N VAL A 137 22.45 -3.79 -6.80
CA VAL A 137 22.99 -3.53 -5.46
C VAL A 137 23.41 -4.82 -4.77
N ALA A 138 22.59 -5.87 -4.86
CA ALA A 138 22.88 -7.18 -4.29
C ALA A 138 24.07 -7.86 -4.96
N LYS A 139 24.33 -7.57 -6.25
CA LYS A 139 25.54 -7.99 -6.99
C LYS A 139 26.79 -7.17 -6.64
N GLY A 140 26.67 -6.19 -5.73
CA GLY A 140 27.82 -5.39 -5.27
C GLY A 140 28.17 -4.18 -6.16
N LEU A 141 27.37 -3.84 -7.15
CA LEU A 141 27.65 -2.71 -8.05
C LEU A 141 27.51 -1.36 -7.31
N THR A 142 28.38 -0.44 -7.67
CA THR A 142 28.34 0.96 -7.21
C THR A 142 27.19 1.73 -7.89
N ASN A 143 26.77 2.86 -7.31
CA ASN A 143 25.72 3.70 -7.90
C ASN A 143 26.05 4.17 -9.33
N LYS A 144 27.35 4.36 -9.65
CA LYS A 144 27.81 4.76 -10.97
C LYS A 144 27.65 3.62 -11.99
N GLU A 145 28.09 2.42 -11.64
CA GLU A 145 27.95 1.24 -12.49
C GLU A 145 26.49 0.87 -12.74
N ILE A 146 25.64 0.99 -11.69
CA ILE A 146 24.18 0.80 -11.82
C ILE A 146 23.58 1.84 -12.78
N ALA A 147 24.00 3.08 -12.63
CA ALA A 147 23.53 4.17 -13.47
C ALA A 147 23.89 3.94 -14.95
N ASP A 148 25.12 3.53 -15.22
CA ASP A 148 25.62 3.22 -16.56
C ASP A 148 24.83 2.02 -17.15
N GLN A 149 24.61 0.97 -16.37
CA GLN A 149 23.91 -0.24 -16.82
C GLN A 149 22.42 -0.02 -17.07
N LEU A 150 21.78 0.85 -16.30
CA LEU A 150 20.35 1.16 -16.44
C LEU A 150 20.06 2.39 -17.31
N ASN A 151 21.09 3.03 -17.87
CA ASN A 151 21.00 4.28 -18.66
C ASN A 151 20.24 5.39 -17.90
N VAL A 152 20.62 5.65 -16.66
CA VAL A 152 20.06 6.71 -15.81
C VAL A 152 21.18 7.50 -15.13
N SER A 153 20.83 8.60 -14.45
CA SER A 153 21.84 9.33 -13.67
C SER A 153 22.16 8.63 -12.35
N PRO A 154 23.37 8.78 -11.78
CA PRO A 154 23.68 8.28 -10.43
C PRO A 154 22.74 8.83 -9.36
N HIS A 155 22.25 10.05 -9.52
CA HIS A 155 21.25 10.66 -8.63
C HIS A 155 19.91 9.91 -8.68
N THR A 156 19.49 9.46 -9.86
CA THR A 156 18.29 8.63 -10.04
C THR A 156 18.44 7.29 -9.31
N VAL A 157 19.63 6.67 -9.39
CA VAL A 157 19.91 5.43 -8.64
C VAL A 157 19.84 5.66 -7.13
N MET A 158 20.38 6.77 -6.63
CA MET A 158 20.28 7.13 -5.21
C MET A 158 18.82 7.29 -4.75
N SER A 159 17.98 7.92 -5.59
CA SER A 159 16.56 8.07 -5.32
C SER A 159 15.84 6.71 -5.25
N HIS A 160 16.13 5.80 -6.19
CA HIS A 160 15.59 4.44 -6.15
C HIS A 160 16.05 3.67 -4.90
N ARG A 161 17.33 3.77 -4.51
CA ARG A 161 17.83 3.14 -3.27
C ARG A 161 17.14 3.69 -2.03
N LYS A 162 16.90 4.99 -1.95
CA LYS A 162 16.13 5.60 -0.86
C LYS A 162 14.71 5.01 -0.79
N ASN A 163 14.05 4.88 -1.94
CA ASN A 163 12.71 4.30 -2.02
C ASN A 163 12.72 2.81 -1.63
N ILE A 164 13.73 2.04 -2.07
CA ILE A 164 13.90 0.64 -1.66
C ILE A 164 14.02 0.55 -0.13
N VAL A 165 14.85 1.38 0.49
CA VAL A 165 15.00 1.43 1.96
C VAL A 165 13.68 1.78 2.64
N ASN A 166 12.95 2.76 2.13
CA ASN A 166 11.65 3.16 2.67
C ASN A 166 10.62 2.02 2.56
N LYS A 167 10.60 1.31 1.42
CA LYS A 167 9.65 0.22 1.15
C LYS A 167 9.99 -1.08 1.89
N THR A 168 11.28 -1.40 2.07
CA THR A 168 11.72 -2.64 2.70
C THR A 168 12.02 -2.50 4.18
N GLY A 169 12.29 -1.27 4.66
CA GLY A 169 12.80 -1.00 5.99
C GLY A 169 14.28 -1.39 6.19
N ILE A 170 14.95 -1.93 5.15
CA ILE A 170 16.29 -2.50 5.22
C ILE A 170 17.32 -1.47 4.76
N LYS A 171 18.21 -1.08 5.67
CA LYS A 171 19.23 -0.04 5.40
C LYS A 171 20.58 -0.59 4.93
N SER A 172 20.93 -1.82 5.29
CA SER A 172 22.23 -2.41 4.96
C SER A 172 22.20 -3.12 3.61
N VAL A 173 23.30 -3.06 2.86
CA VAL A 173 23.46 -3.78 1.58
C VAL A 173 23.30 -5.28 1.79
N ALA A 174 23.95 -5.85 2.83
CA ALA A 174 23.82 -7.27 3.16
C ALA A 174 22.37 -7.69 3.41
N GLY A 175 21.60 -6.86 4.16
CA GLY A 175 20.19 -7.11 4.39
C GLY A 175 19.36 -7.04 3.09
N LEU A 176 19.69 -6.11 2.19
CA LEU A 176 19.04 -6.01 0.88
C LEU A 176 19.38 -7.23 -0.01
N THR A 177 20.60 -7.76 0.09
CA THR A 177 21.00 -9.00 -0.61
C THR A 177 20.18 -10.19 -0.12
N VAL A 178 20.08 -10.38 1.20
CA VAL A 178 19.24 -11.44 1.81
C VAL A 178 17.77 -11.27 1.38
N TYR A 179 17.27 -10.04 1.39
CA TYR A 179 15.91 -9.76 0.92
C TYR A 179 15.70 -10.16 -0.55
N ALA A 180 16.67 -9.86 -1.42
CA ALA A 180 16.62 -10.22 -2.84
C ALA A 180 16.62 -11.74 -3.04
N MET A 181 17.39 -12.50 -2.25
CA MET A 181 17.42 -13.97 -2.27
C MET A 181 16.08 -14.55 -1.80
N LEU A 182 15.56 -14.11 -0.66
CA LEU A 182 14.28 -14.60 -0.11
C LEU A 182 13.08 -14.34 -1.02
N ASN A 183 13.17 -13.32 -1.89
CA ASN A 183 12.15 -13.00 -2.87
C ASN A 183 12.44 -13.58 -4.27
N ASN A 184 13.41 -14.51 -4.40
CA ASN A 184 13.82 -15.14 -5.67
C ASN A 184 14.20 -14.12 -6.78
N LEU A 185 14.75 -12.96 -6.40
CA LEU A 185 15.22 -11.93 -7.34
C LEU A 185 16.65 -12.18 -7.80
N ILE A 186 17.42 -12.93 -7.02
CA ILE A 186 18.79 -13.39 -7.31
C ILE A 186 18.98 -14.81 -6.76
N ASP A 187 19.83 -15.59 -7.43
CA ASP A 187 20.25 -16.91 -6.98
C ASP A 187 21.61 -16.83 -6.27
N GLU A 188 21.96 -17.84 -5.45
CA GLU A 188 23.24 -17.92 -4.75
C GLU A 188 24.44 -17.90 -5.73
N SER A 189 24.26 -18.44 -6.93
CA SER A 189 25.28 -18.43 -8.00
C SER A 189 25.57 -17.03 -8.56
N THR A 190 24.79 -16.04 -8.22
CA THR A 190 24.92 -14.67 -8.73
C THR A 190 25.81 -13.78 -7.86
N LEU A 191 26.28 -14.28 -6.71
CA LEU A 191 27.05 -13.54 -5.68
C LEU A 191 28.58 -13.79 -5.74
N ILE A 192 29.08 -14.40 -6.81
CA ILE A 192 30.53 -14.69 -7.00
C ILE A 192 31.13 -13.66 -7.96
#